data_bb733eb55f81e27a79e9c2ccb7d4db67
#
_entry.id   bb733eb55f81e27a79e9c2ccb7d4db67
#
_cell.length_a   1.000
_cell.length_b   1.000
_cell.length_c   1.000
_cell.angle_alpha   90.00
_cell.angle_beta   90.00
_cell.angle_gamma   90.00
#
_symmetry.space_group_name_H-M   'P 1'
#
loop_
_entity.id
_entity.type
_entity.pdbx_description
1 polymer ?
#
loop_
_entity_poly.entity_id
_entity_poly.type
_entity_poly.pdbx_seq_one_letter_code
_entity_poly.pdbx_strand_id
1 'polypeptide(L)'
;MPIALEELTGNITKVVLSGRIDIAGASAIDMPMSLVGGSKKAVIVDLAGVEFMASLGLRSVVLSGKTVLGKGGKYVLLAPRPAVEEVITTSGVDELFPIFHDEASAIAAVS
;
A
#
# COMPACT_ATOMS: atom_id res chain seq x y z
N MET A 1 8.11 -14.24 0.46
CA MET A 1 6.76 -13.63 0.44
C MET A 1 6.88 -12.19 -0.04
N PRO A 2 6.07 -11.79 -1.00
CA PRO A 2 6.10 -10.39 -1.48
C PRO A 2 5.41 -9.41 -0.53
N ILE A 3 4.90 -9.88 0.59
CA ILE A 3 4.20 -9.05 1.57
C ILE A 3 4.57 -9.45 2.98
N ALA A 4 4.78 -8.43 3.83
CA ALA A 4 4.99 -8.60 5.26
C ALA A 4 4.27 -7.47 5.99
N LEU A 5 3.82 -7.71 7.21
CA LEU A 5 3.15 -6.71 8.02
C LEU A 5 4.03 -6.36 9.22
N GLU A 6 4.13 -5.07 9.52
CA GLU A 6 4.80 -4.55 10.71
C GLU A 6 3.81 -3.68 11.47
N GLU A 7 3.63 -3.97 12.74
CA GLU A 7 2.83 -3.10 13.60
C GLU A 7 3.72 -2.03 14.21
N LEU A 8 3.39 -0.78 13.98
CA LEU A 8 4.09 0.36 14.55
C LEU A 8 3.34 0.88 15.76
N THR A 9 3.95 1.80 16.51
CA THR A 9 3.27 2.43 17.65
C THR A 9 2.05 3.20 17.17
N GLY A 10 1.03 3.36 18.03
CA GLY A 10 -0.18 4.10 17.69
C GLY A 10 -1.17 3.32 16.82
N ASN A 11 -1.09 2.00 16.82
CA ASN A 11 -1.96 1.12 16.04
C ASN A 11 -1.86 1.35 14.53
N ILE A 12 -0.65 1.71 14.08
CA ILE A 12 -0.37 1.88 12.66
C ILE A 12 0.17 0.56 12.11
N THR A 13 -0.39 0.09 11.01
CA THR A 13 0.09 -1.10 10.31
C THR A 13 0.86 -0.68 9.07
N LYS A 14 2.11 -1.11 8.99
CA LYS A 14 2.93 -0.92 7.81
C LYS A 14 2.92 -2.21 7.00
N VAL A 15 2.41 -2.12 5.78
CA VAL A 15 2.37 -3.26 4.85
C VAL A 15 3.56 -3.12 3.93
N VAL A 16 4.53 -4.02 4.05
CA VAL A 16 5.75 -4.00 3.25
C VAL A 16 5.58 -4.92 2.05
N LEU A 17 5.49 -4.33 0.87
CA LEU A 17 5.46 -5.09 -0.37
C LEU A 17 6.88 -5.12 -0.97
N SER A 18 7.24 -6.20 -1.64
CA SER A 18 8.59 -6.33 -2.19
C SER A 18 8.62 -7.23 -3.42
N GLY A 19 9.67 -7.05 -4.23
CA GLY A 19 9.92 -7.85 -5.41
C GLY A 19 9.04 -7.44 -6.59
N ARG A 20 8.77 -8.39 -7.45
CA ARG A 20 7.95 -8.16 -8.65
C ARG A 20 6.51 -8.52 -8.32
N ILE A 21 5.64 -7.52 -8.35
CA ILE A 21 4.20 -7.74 -8.17
C ILE A 21 3.59 -7.91 -9.57
N ASP A 22 3.96 -9.00 -10.22
CA ASP A 22 3.39 -9.45 -11.49
C ASP A 22 2.10 -10.24 -11.19
N ILE A 23 1.61 -11.04 -12.14
CA ILE A 23 0.36 -11.80 -11.94
C ILE A 23 0.47 -12.74 -10.74
N ALA A 24 1.59 -13.45 -10.60
CA ALA A 24 1.81 -14.35 -9.48
C ALA A 24 1.94 -13.59 -8.16
N GLY A 25 2.68 -12.47 -8.18
CA GLY A 25 2.83 -11.60 -7.02
C GLY A 25 1.51 -10.98 -6.59
N ALA A 26 0.69 -10.54 -7.55
CA ALA A 26 -0.63 -10.00 -7.28
C ALA A 26 -1.52 -11.04 -6.60
N SER A 27 -1.48 -12.28 -7.08
CA SER A 27 -2.22 -13.38 -6.46
C SER A 27 -1.77 -13.63 -5.03
N ALA A 28 -0.47 -13.53 -4.78
CA ALA A 28 0.09 -13.75 -3.44
C ALA A 28 -0.31 -12.66 -2.44
N ILE A 29 -0.49 -11.41 -2.88
CA ILE A 29 -0.84 -10.31 -1.98
C ILE A 29 -2.34 -10.08 -1.82
N ASP A 30 -3.16 -10.64 -2.69
CA ASP A 30 -4.60 -10.33 -2.75
C ASP A 30 -5.31 -10.60 -1.42
N MET A 31 -5.19 -11.80 -0.87
CA MET A 31 -5.83 -12.14 0.39
C MET A 31 -5.28 -11.34 1.57
N PRO A 32 -3.95 -11.24 1.77
CA PRO A 32 -3.42 -10.40 2.86
C PRO A 32 -3.86 -8.94 2.75
N MET A 33 -3.88 -8.36 1.55
CA MET A 33 -4.32 -6.98 1.37
C MET A 33 -5.80 -6.81 1.70
N SER A 34 -6.63 -7.80 1.35
CA SER A 34 -8.04 -7.80 1.69
C SER A 34 -8.26 -7.86 3.20
N LEU A 35 -7.47 -8.69 3.90
CA LEU A 35 -7.54 -8.79 5.36
C LEU A 35 -7.13 -7.48 6.04
N VAL A 36 -6.09 -6.83 5.53
CA VAL A 36 -5.68 -5.50 6.02
C VAL A 36 -6.83 -4.50 5.83
N GLY A 37 -7.42 -4.48 4.65
CA GLY A 37 -8.55 -3.59 4.36
C GLY A 37 -9.71 -3.78 5.31
N GLY A 38 -10.00 -5.03 5.67
CA GLY A 38 -11.11 -5.36 6.55
C GLY A 38 -10.86 -5.13 8.04
N SER A 39 -9.60 -5.05 8.47
CA SER A 39 -9.27 -5.07 9.90
C SER A 39 -8.46 -3.88 10.40
N LYS A 40 -7.82 -3.11 9.55
CA LYS A 40 -6.93 -2.02 9.96
C LYS A 40 -7.50 -0.66 9.56
N LYS A 41 -7.17 0.37 10.35
CA LYS A 41 -7.66 1.74 10.12
C LYS A 41 -6.57 2.77 9.87
N ALA A 42 -5.32 2.45 10.18
CA ALA A 42 -4.19 3.34 9.91
C ALA A 42 -3.13 2.50 9.21
N VAL A 43 -2.98 2.69 7.91
CA VAL A 43 -2.19 1.81 7.06
C VAL A 43 -1.20 2.60 6.21
N ILE A 44 0.05 2.15 6.23
CA ILE A 44 1.10 2.63 5.34
C ILE A 44 1.48 1.47 4.44
N VAL A 45 1.39 1.66 3.13
CA VAL A 45 1.86 0.64 2.17
C VAL A 45 3.26 1.05 1.71
N ASP A 46 4.26 0.31 2.19
CA ASP A 46 5.66 0.57 1.86
C ASP A 46 6.00 -0.12 0.54
N LEU A 47 6.35 0.68 -0.45
CA LEU A 47 6.65 0.22 -1.81
C LEU A 47 8.13 0.30 -2.16
N ALA A 48 8.99 0.63 -1.19
CA ALA A 48 10.44 0.82 -1.46
C ALA A 48 11.10 -0.42 -2.06
N GLY A 49 10.63 -1.62 -1.68
CA GLY A 49 11.17 -2.88 -2.19
C GLY A 49 10.50 -3.40 -3.45
N VAL A 50 9.52 -2.71 -3.99
CA VAL A 50 8.78 -3.17 -5.18
C VAL A 50 9.54 -2.77 -6.44
N GLU A 51 9.93 -3.76 -7.24
CA GLU A 51 10.67 -3.55 -8.50
C GLU A 51 9.73 -3.34 -9.68
N PHE A 52 8.54 -3.93 -9.62
CA PHE A 52 7.55 -3.89 -10.71
C PHE A 52 6.15 -4.08 -10.12
N MET A 53 5.18 -3.33 -10.63
CA MET A 53 3.79 -3.42 -10.20
C MET A 53 2.88 -3.57 -11.40
N ALA A 54 2.28 -4.75 -11.56
CA ALA A 54 1.28 -5.00 -12.59
C ALA A 54 -0.08 -4.45 -12.17
N SER A 55 -0.97 -4.28 -13.14
CA SER A 55 -2.33 -3.76 -12.91
C SER A 55 -3.11 -4.53 -11.85
N LEU A 56 -2.98 -5.86 -11.83
CA LEU A 56 -3.67 -6.69 -10.84
C LEU A 56 -3.15 -6.47 -9.42
N GLY A 57 -1.83 -6.23 -9.27
CA GLY A 57 -1.24 -5.90 -7.98
C GLY A 57 -1.71 -4.54 -7.50
N LEU A 58 -1.72 -3.56 -8.39
CA LEU A 58 -2.21 -2.23 -8.07
C LEU A 58 -3.69 -2.27 -7.66
N ARG A 59 -4.48 -3.12 -8.33
CA ARG A 59 -5.88 -3.31 -7.97
C ARG A 59 -6.05 -3.79 -6.53
N SER A 60 -5.23 -4.75 -6.09
CA SER A 60 -5.29 -5.24 -4.71
C SER A 60 -4.99 -4.14 -3.71
N VAL A 61 -3.98 -3.30 -4.01
CA VAL A 61 -3.63 -2.15 -3.17
C VAL A 61 -4.79 -1.16 -3.11
N VAL A 62 -5.40 -0.84 -4.24
CA VAL A 62 -6.52 0.11 -4.33
C VAL A 62 -7.75 -0.40 -3.58
N LEU A 63 -8.13 -1.65 -3.77
CA LEU A 63 -9.30 -2.21 -3.10
C LEU A 63 -9.13 -2.22 -1.58
N SER A 64 -7.95 -2.59 -1.10
CA SER A 64 -7.61 -2.55 0.32
C SER A 64 -7.77 -1.13 0.87
N GLY A 65 -7.21 -0.15 0.16
CA GLY A 65 -7.26 1.24 0.60
C GLY A 65 -8.67 1.81 0.61
N LYS A 66 -9.48 1.49 -0.40
CA LYS A 66 -10.87 1.94 -0.43
C LYS A 66 -11.67 1.39 0.75
N THR A 67 -11.40 0.15 1.14
CA THR A 67 -12.06 -0.46 2.30
C THR A 67 -11.65 0.25 3.58
N VAL A 68 -10.35 0.56 3.75
CA VAL A 68 -9.87 1.30 4.93
C VAL A 68 -10.51 2.69 5.00
N LEU A 69 -10.51 3.43 3.90
CA LEU A 69 -11.11 4.76 3.85
C LEU A 69 -12.61 4.71 4.12
N GLY A 70 -13.29 3.67 3.62
CA GLY A 70 -14.73 3.48 3.84
C GLY A 70 -15.11 3.28 5.31
N LYS A 71 -14.16 2.84 6.14
CA LYS A 71 -14.35 2.71 7.59
C LYS A 71 -13.95 3.96 8.36
N GLY A 72 -13.58 5.03 7.67
CA GLY A 72 -13.06 6.23 8.29
C GLY A 72 -11.59 6.16 8.64
N GLY A 73 -10.88 5.18 8.11
CA GLY A 73 -9.44 5.01 8.34
C GLY A 73 -8.59 5.87 7.43
N LYS A 74 -7.27 5.71 7.56
CA LYS A 74 -6.28 6.44 6.76
C LYS A 74 -5.35 5.44 6.08
N TYR A 75 -4.95 5.76 4.84
CA TYR A 75 -4.19 4.84 4.01
C TYR A 75 -3.29 5.66 3.10
N VAL A 76 -1.99 5.44 3.20
CA VAL A 76 -1.01 6.19 2.42
C VAL A 76 0.00 5.24 1.78
N LEU A 77 0.67 5.72 0.73
CA LEU A 77 1.70 4.98 0.02
C LEU A 77 3.05 5.57 0.37
N LEU A 78 4.06 4.71 0.54
CA LEU A 78 5.38 5.14 0.99
C LEU A 78 6.46 4.71 0.02
N ALA A 79 7.26 5.68 -0.41
CA ALA A 79 8.53 5.50 -1.10
C ALA A 79 8.50 4.61 -2.35
N PRO A 80 7.50 4.73 -3.25
CA PRO A 80 7.54 3.97 -4.49
C PRO A 80 8.78 4.35 -5.31
N ARG A 81 9.40 3.36 -5.94
CA ARG A 81 10.48 3.64 -6.88
C ARG A 81 9.91 4.39 -8.10
N PRO A 82 10.74 5.15 -8.83
CA PRO A 82 10.23 5.99 -9.92
C PRO A 82 9.31 5.28 -10.91
N ALA A 83 9.66 4.07 -11.34
CA ALA A 83 8.83 3.32 -12.29
C ALA A 83 7.48 2.92 -11.70
N VAL A 84 7.45 2.59 -10.42
CA VAL A 84 6.21 2.22 -9.72
C VAL A 84 5.37 3.47 -9.46
N GLU A 85 6.00 4.56 -9.07
CA GLU A 85 5.31 5.84 -8.86
C GLU A 85 4.66 6.31 -10.15
N GLU A 86 5.33 6.14 -11.29
CA GLU A 86 4.77 6.48 -12.59
C GLU A 86 3.48 5.70 -12.88
N VAL A 87 3.44 4.41 -12.56
CA VAL A 87 2.24 3.58 -12.72
C VAL A 87 1.12 4.11 -11.82
N ILE A 88 1.44 4.46 -10.58
CA ILE A 88 0.48 4.98 -9.62
C ILE A 88 -0.12 6.30 -10.11
N THR A 89 0.73 7.24 -10.52
CA THR A 89 0.26 8.57 -10.94
C THR A 89 -0.48 8.52 -12.26
N THR A 90 -0.01 7.73 -13.21
CA THR A 90 -0.67 7.57 -14.51
C THR A 90 -2.07 6.97 -14.35
N SER A 91 -2.24 6.08 -13.37
CA SER A 91 -3.53 5.46 -13.08
C SER A 91 -4.45 6.31 -12.20
N GLY A 92 -3.98 7.46 -11.71
CA GLY A 92 -4.77 8.35 -10.85
C GLY A 92 -4.88 7.87 -9.41
N VAL A 93 -4.14 6.86 -9.02
CA VAL A 93 -4.23 6.28 -7.67
C VAL A 93 -3.71 7.24 -6.60
N ASP A 94 -2.77 8.12 -6.95
CA ASP A 94 -2.26 9.16 -6.06
C ASP A 94 -3.33 10.19 -5.68
N GLU A 95 -4.41 10.27 -6.42
CA GLU A 95 -5.55 11.12 -6.07
C GLU A 95 -6.41 10.46 -4.97
N LEU A 96 -6.33 9.14 -4.84
CA LEU A 96 -7.05 8.39 -3.82
C LEU A 96 -6.25 8.30 -2.52
N PHE A 97 -4.94 8.04 -2.65
CA PHE A 97 -4.05 7.82 -1.51
C PHE A 97 -2.80 8.66 -1.69
N PRO A 98 -2.43 9.53 -0.74
CA PRO A 98 -1.23 10.34 -0.89
C PRO A 98 0.04 9.49 -0.86
N ILE A 99 1.05 9.96 -1.60
CA ILE A 99 2.38 9.34 -1.65
C ILE A 99 3.32 10.15 -0.77
N PHE A 100 4.04 9.47 0.11
CA PHE A 100 5.11 10.07 0.90
C PHE A 100 6.42 9.38 0.56
N HIS A 101 7.53 10.11 0.67
CA HIS A 101 8.84 9.57 0.32
C HIS A 101 9.72 9.32 1.54
N ASP A 102 9.24 9.69 2.74
CA ASP A 102 9.89 9.36 4.00
C ASP A 102 8.88 8.80 5.00
N GLU A 103 9.35 7.91 5.86
CA GLU A 103 8.46 7.21 6.80
C GLU A 103 7.86 8.14 7.84
N ALA A 104 8.62 9.12 8.33
CA ALA A 104 8.13 10.04 9.35
C ALA A 104 6.89 10.80 8.87
N SER A 105 6.90 11.28 7.62
CA SER A 105 5.76 11.97 7.03
C SER A 105 4.57 11.04 6.86
N ALA A 106 4.82 9.80 6.44
CA ALA A 106 3.76 8.80 6.28
C ALA A 106 3.09 8.50 7.63
N ILE A 107 3.89 8.31 8.69
CA ILE A 107 3.38 8.06 10.03
C ILE A 107 2.53 9.23 10.51
N ALA A 108 3.00 10.45 10.33
CA ALA A 108 2.26 11.65 10.72
C ALA A 108 0.91 11.73 10.01
N ALA A 109 0.87 11.32 8.73
CA ALA A 109 -0.36 11.39 7.93
C ALA A 109 -1.44 10.40 8.38
N VAL A 110 -1.05 9.27 8.99
CA VAL A 110 -2.00 8.24 9.43
C VAL A 110 -2.21 8.22 10.94
N SER A 111 -1.56 9.11 11.64
CA SER A 111 -1.66 9.22 13.11
C SER A 111 -2.93 9.93 13.57
#